data_a4317d95a30a12a49dc6f0601aae04c9
#
_entry.id   a4317d95a30a12a49dc6f0601aae04c9
#
_cell.length_a   1.000
_cell.length_b   1.000
_cell.length_c   1.000
_cell.angle_alpha   90.00
_cell.angle_beta   90.00
_cell.angle_gamma   90.00
#
_symmetry.space_group_name_H-M   'P 1'
#
loop_
_entity.id
_entity.type
_entity.pdbx_description
1 polymer ?
#
loop_
_entity_poly.entity_id
_entity_poly.type
_entity_poly.pdbx_seq_one_letter_code
_entity_poly.pdbx_strand_id
1 'polypeptide(L)'
;MLKRVFDIVFSAGWLVGFAPLLLVVAILVRLKLGSPVLFVQERPGLRARPFRMVKFRTMTDECGPDGELLPDEQRLTSFGRFLRATSLDEFPEMWNVLLGDMSVVGPRPVLLRYVSRYSPFQARRMEVKPGVTGWAQINGRSAIGWDEKFALDVWYVDHRTFWLDMRIVVMTFFKVLARSGAERAEGAEPLGEFRGDGK
;
A
#
# COMPACT_ATOMS: atom_id res chain seq x y z
N MET A 1 -22.46 6.33 -4.28
CA MET A 1 -22.20 6.72 -5.68
C MET A 1 -21.07 7.76 -5.80
N LEU A 2 -21.13 8.88 -5.08
CA LEU A 2 -20.14 9.98 -5.15
C LEU A 2 -18.68 9.53 -4.97
N LYS A 3 -18.41 8.71 -3.94
CA LYS A 3 -17.05 8.15 -3.69
C LYS A 3 -16.52 7.37 -4.90
N ARG A 4 -17.33 6.54 -5.57
CA ARG A 4 -16.86 5.77 -6.73
C ARG A 4 -16.57 6.66 -7.95
N VAL A 5 -17.38 7.69 -8.17
CA VAL A 5 -17.09 8.68 -9.21
C VAL A 5 -15.78 9.39 -8.94
N PHE A 6 -15.57 9.83 -7.70
CA PHE A 6 -14.28 10.40 -7.25
C PHE A 6 -13.12 9.42 -7.49
N ASP A 7 -13.23 8.16 -7.07
CA ASP A 7 -12.20 7.14 -7.26
C ASP A 7 -11.82 7.00 -8.74
N ILE A 8 -12.81 6.94 -9.64
CA ILE A 8 -12.58 6.79 -11.08
C ILE A 8 -11.90 8.04 -11.66
N VAL A 9 -12.45 9.23 -11.39
CA VAL A 9 -11.91 10.49 -11.93
C VAL A 9 -10.50 10.73 -11.40
N PHE A 10 -10.28 10.54 -10.11
CA PHE A 10 -8.98 10.73 -9.49
C PHE A 10 -7.94 9.75 -10.03
N SER A 11 -8.26 8.45 -10.08
CA SER A 11 -7.31 7.43 -10.55
C SER A 11 -7.02 7.56 -12.04
N ALA A 12 -8.01 7.87 -12.88
CA ALA A 12 -7.80 8.12 -14.31
C ALA A 12 -6.93 9.38 -14.52
N GLY A 13 -7.25 10.48 -13.85
CA GLY A 13 -6.44 11.70 -13.89
C GLY A 13 -5.00 11.49 -13.42
N TRP A 14 -4.82 10.70 -12.34
CA TRP A 14 -3.51 10.32 -11.85
C TRP A 14 -2.71 9.51 -12.87
N LEU A 15 -3.29 8.45 -13.43
CA LEU A 15 -2.61 7.60 -14.40
C LEU A 15 -2.23 8.36 -15.67
N VAL A 16 -3.09 9.25 -16.16
CA VAL A 16 -2.80 10.09 -17.33
C VAL A 16 -1.76 11.17 -17.00
N GLY A 17 -1.93 11.89 -15.90
CA GLY A 17 -1.03 12.98 -15.50
C GLY A 17 0.38 12.50 -15.16
N PHE A 18 0.51 11.34 -14.54
CA PHE A 18 1.80 10.75 -14.19
C PHE A 18 2.30 9.72 -15.20
N ALA A 19 1.64 9.54 -16.37
CA ALA A 19 2.05 8.57 -17.38
C ALA A 19 3.52 8.70 -17.82
N PRO A 20 4.07 9.90 -18.06
CA PRO A 20 5.49 10.05 -18.39
C PRO A 20 6.42 9.56 -17.28
N LEU A 21 6.08 9.90 -16.01
CA LEU A 21 6.85 9.46 -14.83
C LEU A 21 6.77 7.95 -14.68
N LEU A 22 5.57 7.38 -14.81
CA LEU A 22 5.37 5.92 -14.75
C LEU A 22 6.19 5.19 -15.80
N LEU A 23 6.26 5.72 -17.02
CA LEU A 23 7.08 5.17 -18.09
C LEU A 23 8.58 5.22 -17.74
N VAL A 24 9.08 6.36 -17.25
CA VAL A 24 10.48 6.51 -16.83
C VAL A 24 10.80 5.52 -15.71
N VAL A 25 9.94 5.42 -14.67
CA VAL A 25 10.13 4.46 -13.58
C VAL A 25 10.12 3.02 -14.11
N ALA A 26 9.20 2.68 -15.01
CA ALA A 26 9.13 1.35 -15.63
C ALA A 26 10.43 0.98 -16.35
N ILE A 27 10.98 1.92 -17.14
CA ILE A 27 12.26 1.75 -17.83
C ILE A 27 13.41 1.55 -16.84
N LEU A 28 13.47 2.38 -15.77
CA LEU A 28 14.50 2.26 -14.75
C LEU A 28 14.40 0.95 -13.97
N VAL A 29 13.19 0.49 -13.63
CA VAL A 29 12.97 -0.83 -13.02
C VAL A 29 13.46 -1.92 -13.96
N ARG A 30 13.11 -1.87 -15.26
CA ARG A 30 13.55 -2.86 -16.25
C ARG A 30 15.07 -2.93 -16.37
N LEU A 31 15.76 -1.79 -16.35
CA LEU A 31 17.21 -1.71 -16.48
C LEU A 31 17.97 -2.11 -15.19
N LYS A 32 17.43 -1.75 -14.02
CA LYS A 32 18.13 -1.93 -12.72
C LYS A 32 17.74 -3.22 -11.98
N LEU A 33 16.52 -3.71 -12.17
CA LEU A 33 15.97 -4.86 -11.41
C LEU A 33 15.57 -6.01 -12.35
N GLY A 34 15.51 -5.78 -13.66
CA GLY A 34 15.18 -6.81 -14.63
C GLY A 34 13.67 -6.94 -14.90
N SER A 35 13.22 -8.14 -15.25
CA SER A 35 11.82 -8.48 -15.55
C SER A 35 11.29 -9.44 -14.49
N PRO A 36 9.98 -9.38 -14.15
CA PRO A 36 8.96 -8.42 -14.64
C PRO A 36 9.12 -7.03 -14.00
N VAL A 37 8.64 -5.98 -14.67
CA VAL A 37 8.66 -4.59 -14.18
C VAL A 37 7.65 -4.38 -13.05
N LEU A 38 6.50 -5.04 -13.16
CA LEU A 38 5.43 -4.98 -12.18
C LEU A 38 5.48 -6.20 -11.26
N PHE A 39 5.34 -5.95 -9.98
CA PHE A 39 5.13 -6.95 -8.96
C PHE A 39 3.63 -7.06 -8.68
N VAL A 40 3.11 -8.27 -8.69
CA VAL A 40 1.70 -8.56 -8.45
C VAL A 40 1.57 -9.49 -7.26
N GLN A 41 0.75 -9.10 -6.29
CA GLN A 41 0.52 -9.89 -5.08
C GLN A 41 -0.97 -9.93 -4.73
N GLU A 42 -1.45 -11.11 -4.35
CA GLU A 42 -2.81 -11.25 -3.84
C GLU A 42 -2.97 -10.59 -2.46
N ARG A 43 -4.04 -9.81 -2.34
CA ARG A 43 -4.42 -9.10 -1.13
C ARG A 43 -5.92 -9.25 -0.87
N PRO A 44 -6.35 -9.19 0.40
CA PRO A 44 -7.77 -9.19 0.72
C PRO A 44 -8.40 -7.84 0.33
N GLY A 45 -9.45 -7.90 -0.47
CA GLY A 45 -10.30 -6.79 -0.85
C GLY A 45 -11.57 -6.70 0.00
N LEU A 46 -12.61 -6.10 -0.58
CA LEU A 46 -13.93 -6.01 0.03
C LEU A 46 -14.46 -7.39 0.42
N ARG A 47 -14.88 -7.55 1.68
CA ARG A 47 -15.39 -8.81 2.25
C ARG A 47 -14.42 -9.98 2.09
N ALA A 48 -13.11 -9.69 2.26
CA ALA A 48 -12.02 -10.65 2.13
C ALA A 48 -11.87 -11.29 0.74
N ARG A 49 -12.56 -10.81 -0.30
CA ARG A 49 -12.38 -11.33 -1.67
C ARG A 49 -10.97 -11.00 -2.16
N PRO A 50 -10.16 -11.99 -2.53
CA PRO A 50 -8.81 -11.73 -3.02
C PRO A 50 -8.83 -10.90 -4.30
N PHE A 51 -7.87 -9.98 -4.43
CA PHE A 51 -7.60 -9.26 -5.67
C PHE A 51 -6.09 -9.16 -5.90
N ARG A 52 -5.70 -8.92 -7.13
CA ARG A 52 -4.30 -8.80 -7.55
C ARG A 52 -3.85 -7.34 -7.46
N MET A 53 -3.14 -7.02 -6.40
CA MET A 53 -2.56 -5.68 -6.21
C MET A 53 -1.30 -5.53 -7.04
N VAL A 54 -1.19 -4.43 -7.79
CA VAL A 54 -0.11 -4.16 -8.74
C VAL A 54 0.78 -3.03 -8.23
N LYS A 55 2.09 -3.27 -8.17
CA LYS A 55 3.13 -2.29 -7.81
C LYS A 55 4.30 -2.33 -8.77
N PHE A 56 5.17 -1.34 -8.75
CA PHE A 56 6.50 -1.52 -9.33
C PHE A 56 7.34 -2.47 -8.47
N ARG A 57 8.13 -3.28 -9.15
CA ARG A 57 9.11 -4.14 -8.52
C ARG A 57 10.20 -3.30 -7.85
N THR A 58 10.59 -3.69 -6.63
CA THR A 58 11.61 -2.98 -5.82
C THR A 58 12.76 -3.88 -5.40
N MET A 59 12.68 -5.18 -5.67
CA MET A 59 13.65 -6.20 -5.30
C MET A 59 14.11 -6.99 -6.51
N THR A 60 15.32 -7.56 -6.45
CA THR A 60 15.82 -8.53 -7.43
C THR A 60 15.25 -9.93 -7.15
N ASP A 61 15.43 -10.87 -8.11
CA ASP A 61 15.12 -12.30 -7.92
C ASP A 61 16.41 -13.09 -7.69
N GLU A 62 17.40 -12.50 -7.01
CA GLU A 62 18.63 -13.18 -6.67
C GLU A 62 18.36 -14.37 -5.74
N CYS A 63 18.96 -15.52 -6.11
CA CYS A 63 18.85 -16.76 -5.38
C CYS A 63 20.19 -17.12 -4.75
N GLY A 64 20.14 -17.84 -3.63
CA GLY A 64 21.29 -18.46 -3.02
C GLY A 64 21.80 -19.69 -3.78
N PRO A 65 22.87 -20.34 -3.30
CA PRO A 65 23.42 -21.57 -3.90
C PRO A 65 22.43 -22.75 -3.89
N ASP A 66 21.42 -22.69 -3.01
CA ASP A 66 20.32 -23.67 -2.86
C ASP A 66 19.18 -23.47 -3.86
N GLY A 67 19.23 -22.39 -4.68
CA GLY A 67 18.19 -22.01 -5.62
C GLY A 67 17.00 -21.26 -4.98
N GLU A 68 17.02 -21.07 -3.64
CA GLU A 68 15.99 -20.29 -2.94
C GLU A 68 16.29 -18.80 -3.04
N LEU A 69 15.23 -17.98 -2.98
CA LEU A 69 15.38 -16.52 -3.00
C LEU A 69 16.19 -16.06 -1.78
N LEU A 70 17.16 -15.18 -1.99
CA LEU A 70 17.89 -14.53 -0.91
C LEU A 70 16.93 -13.74 0.00
N PRO A 71 17.28 -13.51 1.28
CA PRO A 71 16.50 -12.66 2.17
C PRO A 71 16.20 -11.29 1.57
N ASP A 72 15.01 -10.75 1.90
CA ASP A 72 14.52 -9.48 1.36
C ASP A 72 15.52 -8.32 1.50
N GLU A 73 16.30 -8.30 2.58
CA GLU A 73 17.33 -7.28 2.86
C GLU A 73 18.45 -7.28 1.81
N GLN A 74 18.83 -8.46 1.31
CA GLN A 74 19.86 -8.61 0.29
C GLN A 74 19.33 -8.31 -1.11
N ARG A 75 18.06 -8.62 -1.38
CA ARG A 75 17.39 -8.38 -2.66
C ARG A 75 16.93 -6.93 -2.85
N LEU A 76 16.74 -6.18 -1.75
CA LEU A 76 16.28 -4.80 -1.78
C LEU A 76 17.44 -3.86 -2.12
N THR A 77 17.52 -3.47 -3.39
CA THR A 77 18.56 -2.56 -3.89
C THR A 77 18.40 -1.13 -3.38
N SER A 78 19.44 -0.29 -3.53
CA SER A 78 19.34 1.15 -3.22
C SER A 78 18.26 1.86 -4.05
N PHE A 79 18.09 1.46 -5.32
CA PHE A 79 17.03 1.97 -6.17
C PHE A 79 15.64 1.51 -5.68
N GLY A 80 15.50 0.27 -5.26
CA GLY A 80 14.26 -0.23 -4.64
C GLY A 80 13.92 0.51 -3.34
N ARG A 81 14.92 0.80 -2.50
CA ARG A 81 14.74 1.64 -1.31
C ARG A 81 14.26 3.05 -1.67
N PHE A 82 14.84 3.68 -2.68
CA PHE A 82 14.40 4.98 -3.19
C PHE A 82 12.93 4.92 -3.64
N LEU A 83 12.52 3.94 -4.43
CA LEU A 83 11.12 3.79 -4.87
C LEU A 83 10.16 3.68 -3.68
N ARG A 84 10.50 2.88 -2.66
CA ARG A 84 9.68 2.74 -1.44
C ARG A 84 9.68 4.00 -0.58
N ALA A 85 10.80 4.69 -0.46
CA ALA A 85 10.89 5.92 0.31
C ALA A 85 10.04 7.05 -0.30
N THR A 86 9.97 7.11 -1.63
CA THR A 86 9.16 8.07 -2.39
C THR A 86 7.73 7.60 -2.65
N SER A 87 7.39 6.34 -2.29
CA SER A 87 6.12 5.69 -2.60
C SER A 87 5.81 5.60 -4.11
N LEU A 88 6.82 5.76 -4.98
CA LEU A 88 6.65 5.62 -6.43
C LEU A 88 6.30 4.19 -6.83
N ASP A 89 6.72 3.21 -6.04
CA ASP A 89 6.37 1.80 -6.25
C ASP A 89 4.86 1.54 -6.16
N GLU A 90 4.11 2.37 -5.46
CA GLU A 90 2.66 2.23 -5.25
C GLU A 90 1.82 2.95 -6.31
N PHE A 91 2.40 3.77 -7.18
CA PHE A 91 1.66 4.50 -8.21
C PHE A 91 0.81 3.61 -9.13
N PRO A 92 1.25 2.39 -9.52
CA PRO A 92 0.41 1.47 -10.29
C PRO A 92 -0.85 0.98 -9.54
N GLU A 93 -0.95 1.11 -8.20
CA GLU A 93 -2.17 0.75 -7.46
C GLU A 93 -3.39 1.57 -7.91
N MET A 94 -3.19 2.75 -8.52
CA MET A 94 -4.28 3.53 -9.11
C MET A 94 -5.00 2.76 -10.23
N TRP A 95 -4.35 1.79 -10.85
CA TRP A 95 -5.01 0.86 -11.78
C TRP A 95 -6.04 -0.02 -11.04
N ASN A 96 -5.70 -0.53 -9.87
CA ASN A 96 -6.65 -1.28 -9.04
C ASN A 96 -7.83 -0.41 -8.56
N VAL A 97 -7.58 0.88 -8.31
CA VAL A 97 -8.66 1.84 -7.99
C VAL A 97 -9.58 2.03 -9.19
N LEU A 98 -9.02 2.21 -10.38
CA LEU A 98 -9.78 2.40 -11.63
C LEU A 98 -10.64 1.17 -11.95
N LEU A 99 -10.10 -0.04 -11.81
CA LEU A 99 -10.84 -1.29 -11.97
C LEU A 99 -11.91 -1.51 -10.89
N GLY A 100 -11.70 -0.94 -9.71
CA GLY A 100 -12.67 -1.01 -8.61
C GLY A 100 -12.36 -2.09 -7.56
N ASP A 101 -11.18 -2.70 -7.60
CA ASP A 101 -10.70 -3.59 -6.53
C ASP A 101 -10.36 -2.79 -5.27
N MET A 102 -9.86 -1.56 -5.47
CA MET A 102 -9.47 -0.62 -4.42
C MET A 102 -10.28 0.69 -4.51
N SER A 103 -10.09 1.53 -3.53
CA SER A 103 -10.50 2.94 -3.47
C SER A 103 -9.25 3.81 -3.26
N VAL A 104 -9.32 5.09 -3.55
CA VAL A 104 -8.26 6.05 -3.17
C VAL A 104 -8.07 6.02 -1.67
N VAL A 105 -9.17 6.05 -0.89
CA VAL A 105 -9.15 6.07 0.57
C VAL A 105 -9.85 4.84 1.14
N GLY A 106 -9.15 4.14 2.04
CA GLY A 106 -9.62 2.96 2.76
C GLY A 106 -8.54 2.33 3.63
N PRO A 107 -8.85 1.29 4.40
CA PRO A 107 -7.85 0.50 5.11
C PRO A 107 -6.80 -0.09 4.15
N ARG A 108 -5.51 0.05 4.47
CA ARG A 108 -4.45 -0.51 3.62
C ARG A 108 -4.52 -2.04 3.60
N PRO A 109 -4.55 -2.69 2.41
CA PRO A 109 -4.63 -4.15 2.34
C PRO A 109 -3.33 -4.78 2.87
N VAL A 110 -3.46 -5.69 3.83
CA VAL A 110 -2.35 -6.48 4.38
C VAL A 110 -2.25 -7.84 3.69
N LEU A 111 -1.39 -8.73 4.20
CA LEU A 111 -1.22 -10.05 3.58
C LEU A 111 -2.48 -10.91 3.71
N LEU A 112 -2.83 -11.65 2.65
CA LEU A 112 -4.02 -12.51 2.64
C LEU A 112 -3.99 -13.56 3.76
N ARG A 113 -2.79 -14.08 4.10
CA ARG A 113 -2.59 -15.05 5.19
C ARG A 113 -2.98 -14.52 6.59
N TYR A 114 -3.15 -13.20 6.76
CA TYR A 114 -3.56 -12.62 8.03
C TYR A 114 -5.07 -12.64 8.26
N VAL A 115 -5.86 -12.84 7.21
CA VAL A 115 -7.33 -12.81 7.29
C VAL A 115 -7.87 -13.85 8.27
N SER A 116 -7.30 -15.06 8.28
CA SER A 116 -7.71 -16.13 9.20
C SER A 116 -7.33 -15.88 10.67
N ARG A 117 -6.50 -14.85 10.94
CA ARG A 117 -6.01 -14.49 12.28
C ARG A 117 -6.74 -13.29 12.87
N TYR A 118 -7.67 -12.67 12.10
CA TYR A 118 -8.41 -11.51 12.58
C TYR A 118 -9.45 -11.90 13.61
N SER A 119 -9.54 -11.08 14.69
CA SER A 119 -10.72 -11.08 15.55
C SER A 119 -11.94 -10.57 14.75
N PRO A 120 -13.18 -10.84 15.22
CA PRO A 120 -14.39 -10.28 14.61
C PRO A 120 -14.34 -8.76 14.46
N PHE A 121 -13.74 -8.05 15.42
CA PHE A 121 -13.54 -6.60 15.35
C PHE A 121 -12.57 -6.20 14.24
N GLN A 122 -11.40 -6.83 14.18
CA GLN A 122 -10.37 -6.53 13.18
C GLN A 122 -10.85 -6.87 11.75
N ALA A 123 -11.67 -7.89 11.57
CA ALA A 123 -12.24 -8.28 10.27
C ALA A 123 -13.16 -7.20 9.67
N ARG A 124 -13.75 -6.32 10.49
CA ARG A 124 -14.61 -5.21 10.04
C ARG A 124 -13.91 -4.24 9.09
N ARG A 125 -12.58 -4.16 9.14
CA ARG A 125 -11.78 -3.37 8.20
C ARG A 125 -12.02 -3.74 6.72
N MET A 126 -12.51 -4.95 6.46
CA MET A 126 -12.85 -5.46 5.13
C MET A 126 -14.32 -5.21 4.72
N GLU A 127 -15.11 -4.49 5.52
CA GLU A 127 -16.46 -4.05 5.16
C GLU A 127 -16.48 -2.95 4.09
N VAL A 128 -15.30 -2.38 3.81
CA VAL A 128 -15.06 -1.39 2.76
C VAL A 128 -13.97 -1.86 1.82
N LYS A 129 -13.85 -1.23 0.63
CA LYS A 129 -12.73 -1.48 -0.26
C LYS A 129 -11.43 -1.03 0.39
N PRO A 130 -10.32 -1.76 0.21
CA PRO A 130 -9.01 -1.31 0.65
C PRO A 130 -8.62 -0.03 -0.08
N GLY A 131 -7.78 0.79 0.57
CA GLY A 131 -7.32 2.07 0.05
C GLY A 131 -5.83 2.10 -0.26
N VAL A 132 -5.45 2.98 -1.20
CA VAL A 132 -4.05 3.36 -1.43
C VAL A 132 -3.56 4.18 -0.25
N THR A 133 -4.38 5.10 0.25
CA THR A 133 -4.19 5.79 1.53
C THR A 133 -5.35 5.53 2.48
N GLY A 134 -5.19 5.88 3.77
CA GLY A 134 -6.22 5.63 4.77
C GLY A 134 -5.94 6.30 6.12
N TRP A 135 -6.93 6.25 7.00
CA TRP A 135 -6.89 6.90 8.30
C TRP A 135 -5.72 6.41 9.17
N ALA A 136 -5.48 5.09 9.22
CA ALA A 136 -4.35 4.53 9.93
C ALA A 136 -3.00 5.01 9.38
N GLN A 137 -2.86 5.19 8.06
CA GLN A 137 -1.63 5.65 7.42
C GLN A 137 -1.32 7.11 7.73
N ILE A 138 -2.36 7.96 7.89
CA ILE A 138 -2.16 9.38 8.21
C ILE A 138 -2.06 9.65 9.72
N ASN A 139 -2.58 8.79 10.59
CA ASN A 139 -2.52 8.96 12.04
C ASN A 139 -1.49 8.06 12.70
N GLY A 140 -1.19 6.90 12.09
CA GLY A 140 -0.14 6.00 12.56
C GLY A 140 1.24 6.62 12.31
N ARG A 141 1.97 6.95 13.36
CA ARG A 141 3.42 7.11 13.27
C ARG A 141 4.03 5.72 13.09
N SER A 142 5.25 5.64 12.60
CA SER A 142 6.00 4.40 12.33
C SER A 142 6.14 3.42 13.51
N ALA A 143 5.57 3.74 14.65
CA ALA A 143 5.66 2.99 15.91
C ALA A 143 4.32 2.43 16.42
N ILE A 144 3.21 2.50 15.65
CA ILE A 144 1.95 1.92 16.12
C ILE A 144 1.93 0.40 15.91
N GLY A 145 1.45 -0.34 16.93
CA GLY A 145 1.25 -1.78 16.86
C GLY A 145 0.11 -2.19 15.92
N TRP A 146 -0.02 -3.50 15.67
CA TRP A 146 -1.07 -4.05 14.82
C TRP A 146 -2.47 -3.72 15.34
N ASP A 147 -2.69 -3.79 16.66
CA ASP A 147 -4.00 -3.55 17.26
C ASP A 147 -4.45 -2.11 17.09
N GLU A 148 -3.56 -1.15 17.33
CA GLU A 148 -3.85 0.27 17.13
C GLU A 148 -4.11 0.57 15.65
N LYS A 149 -3.32 -0.03 14.73
CA LYS A 149 -3.54 0.11 13.30
C LYS A 149 -4.91 -0.40 12.88
N PHE A 150 -5.31 -1.58 13.36
CA PHE A 150 -6.61 -2.15 13.05
C PHE A 150 -7.76 -1.38 13.71
N ALA A 151 -7.56 -0.85 14.92
CA ALA A 151 -8.52 0.03 15.56
C ALA A 151 -8.76 1.31 14.75
N LEU A 152 -7.71 1.94 14.22
CA LEU A 152 -7.82 3.09 13.33
C LEU A 152 -8.49 2.75 11.99
N ASP A 153 -8.24 1.56 11.45
CA ASP A 153 -8.91 1.08 10.23
C ASP A 153 -10.41 0.87 10.47
N VAL A 154 -10.80 0.26 11.60
CA VAL A 154 -12.21 0.07 11.96
C VAL A 154 -12.88 1.39 12.29
N TRP A 155 -12.19 2.30 12.99
CA TRP A 155 -12.69 3.66 13.22
C TRP A 155 -13.06 4.35 11.89
N TYR A 156 -12.18 4.24 10.88
CA TYR A 156 -12.51 4.78 9.55
C TYR A 156 -13.76 4.12 8.95
N VAL A 157 -13.93 2.81 9.09
CA VAL A 157 -15.13 2.10 8.60
C VAL A 157 -16.40 2.69 9.20
N ASP A 158 -16.38 3.00 10.51
CA ASP A 158 -17.52 3.53 11.24
C ASP A 158 -17.83 5.01 10.92
N HIS A 159 -16.79 5.80 10.63
CA HIS A 159 -16.90 7.27 10.47
C HIS A 159 -16.72 7.73 9.02
N ARG A 160 -16.68 6.80 8.06
CA ARG A 160 -16.43 7.15 6.64
C ARG A 160 -17.46 8.11 6.09
N THR A 161 -16.99 9.22 5.59
CA THR A 161 -17.77 10.21 4.83
C THR A 161 -16.92 10.67 3.66
N PHE A 162 -17.58 11.26 2.65
CA PHE A 162 -16.83 11.84 1.53
C PHE A 162 -15.87 12.95 1.98
N TRP A 163 -16.26 13.76 2.95
CA TRP A 163 -15.40 14.83 3.49
C TRP A 163 -14.21 14.30 4.28
N LEU A 164 -14.39 13.20 5.02
CA LEU A 164 -13.28 12.52 5.67
C LEU A 164 -12.28 11.98 4.64
N ASP A 165 -12.77 11.40 3.53
CA ASP A 165 -11.90 10.95 2.44
C ASP A 165 -11.09 12.10 1.84
N MET A 166 -11.71 13.25 1.57
CA MET A 166 -11.00 14.44 1.07
C MET A 166 -9.95 14.93 2.06
N ARG A 167 -10.28 14.96 3.34
CA ARG A 167 -9.30 15.31 4.40
C ARG A 167 -8.12 14.35 4.40
N ILE A 168 -8.35 13.03 4.28
CA ILE A 168 -7.29 12.02 4.23
C ILE A 168 -6.40 12.23 3.01
N VAL A 169 -6.97 12.48 1.82
CA VAL A 169 -6.21 12.75 0.60
C VAL A 169 -5.29 13.97 0.77
N VAL A 170 -5.84 15.08 1.26
CA VAL A 170 -5.06 16.30 1.50
C VAL A 170 -3.93 16.06 2.51
N MET A 171 -4.24 15.40 3.65
CA MET A 171 -3.23 15.09 4.66
C MET A 171 -2.16 14.14 4.13
N THR A 172 -2.52 13.18 3.27
CA THR A 172 -1.56 12.28 2.62
C THR A 172 -0.58 13.05 1.75
N PHE A 173 -1.09 13.99 0.94
CA PHE A 173 -0.27 14.82 0.08
C PHE A 173 0.79 15.59 0.88
N PHE A 174 0.38 16.28 1.96
CA PHE A 174 1.33 17.00 2.82
C PHE A 174 2.33 16.06 3.51
N LYS A 175 1.90 14.86 3.92
CA LYS A 175 2.82 13.89 4.54
C LYS A 175 3.83 13.32 3.56
N VAL A 176 3.44 13.06 2.33
CA VAL A 176 4.37 12.59 1.28
C VAL A 176 5.39 13.69 0.97
N LEU A 177 4.97 14.95 0.83
CA LEU A 177 5.87 16.08 0.62
C LEU A 177 6.82 16.29 1.80
N ALA A 178 6.34 16.22 3.03
CA ALA A 178 7.16 16.37 4.23
C ALA A 178 8.19 15.22 4.38
N ARG A 179 7.86 14.01 3.90
CA ARG A 179 8.78 12.85 3.92
C ARG A 179 9.87 12.92 2.85
N SER A 180 9.65 13.61 1.75
CA SER A 180 10.68 13.81 0.72
C SER A 180 11.84 14.68 1.18
N GLY A 181 11.69 15.38 2.32
CA GLY A 181 12.74 16.20 2.95
C GLY A 181 13.32 15.64 4.27
N ALA A 182 12.74 14.57 4.81
CA ALA A 182 13.21 13.93 6.03
C ALA A 182 13.57 12.48 5.72
N GLU A 183 14.83 12.11 5.88
CA GLU A 183 15.23 10.72 5.99
C GLU A 183 14.32 10.00 6.97
N ARG A 184 13.86 8.79 6.60
CA ARG A 184 13.14 7.94 7.56
C ARG A 184 13.92 7.98 8.86
N ALA A 185 13.28 8.38 9.95
CA ALA A 185 13.87 8.27 11.26
C ALA A 185 14.47 6.85 11.38
N GLU A 186 15.78 6.75 11.38
CA GLU A 186 16.51 5.53 11.64
C GLU A 186 15.95 4.97 12.95
N GLY A 187 15.39 3.77 12.92
CA GLY A 187 14.94 3.08 14.13
C GLY A 187 13.47 2.65 14.20
N ALA A 188 12.62 2.97 13.23
CA ALA A 188 11.31 2.34 13.18
C ALA A 188 11.43 0.91 12.64
N GLU A 189 11.47 -0.07 13.52
CA GLU A 189 11.37 -1.48 13.12
C GLU A 189 10.07 -1.69 12.32
N PRO A 190 10.15 -2.41 11.18
CA PRO A 190 8.93 -2.80 10.48
C PRO A 190 8.07 -3.62 11.45
N LEU A 191 6.76 -3.36 11.45
CA LEU A 191 5.83 -4.20 12.20
C LEU A 191 6.13 -5.67 11.87
N GLY A 192 6.51 -6.43 12.89
CA GLY A 192 6.73 -7.86 12.78
C GLY A 192 5.52 -8.58 12.19
N GLU A 193 5.63 -9.86 11.94
CA GLU A 193 4.51 -10.65 11.42
C GLU A 193 3.32 -10.58 12.38
N PHE A 194 2.12 -10.29 11.84
CA PHE A 194 0.88 -10.35 12.61
C PHE A 194 0.58 -11.80 12.97
N ARG A 195 0.54 -12.09 14.26
CA ARG A 195 0.30 -13.46 14.80
C ARG A 195 -1.15 -13.70 15.25
N GLY A 196 -2.00 -12.67 15.23
CA GLY A 196 -3.34 -12.69 15.83
C GLY A 196 -3.32 -12.31 17.30
N ASP A 197 -4.52 -12.10 17.87
CA ASP A 197 -4.67 -11.87 19.30
C ASP A 197 -4.23 -13.15 20.04
N GLY A 198 -3.11 -13.09 20.71
CA GLY A 198 -2.36 -14.20 21.31
C GLY A 198 -3.24 -15.34 21.86
N LYS A 199 -3.32 -16.40 21.09
CA LYS A 199 -3.55 -17.77 21.55
C LYS A 199 -2.25 -18.52 21.50
#